data_50b070a2420bcb0f6cc6f2bb5501718c
#
_entry.id   50b070a2420bcb0f6cc6f2bb5501718c
#
_cell.length_a   1.000
_cell.length_b   1.000
_cell.length_c   1.000
_cell.angle_alpha   90.00
_cell.angle_beta   90.00
_cell.angle_gamma   90.00
#
_symmetry.space_group_name_H-M   'P 1'
#
loop_
_entity.id
_entity.type
_entity.pdbx_description
1 polymer ?
#
loop_
_entity_poly.entity_id
_entity_poly.type
_entity_poly.pdbx_seq_one_letter_code
_entity_poly.pdbx_strand_id
1 'polypeptide(L)'
;MEELNSLMTGFGHVLSWHNIALMFIGILLGIVVGVLPGLGGPNGVAILLPLTFSMNPTSAIILLSCIYWGALFGGAITSILFNIPGEAWSVATTFDGYPLAQQGKAGQALTSAFTGSCIGALFGVIVITFLAPVVAKFALRFGPPEFFAVYFLTFCSFIGMGKEPKAKIIISMCVGFMLAAVGMDTVSGQLRMTYDIPDLLRGFDFLVAVIGLFGVSEILITMEEGLAFKGKKAAIDLKIVFKTWAQMPRYWMTLLLSLIHISEPTRQAEI
;
A
#
# COMPACT_ATOMS: atom_id res chain seq x y z
N MET A 1 20.85 26.86 3.97
CA MET A 1 19.86 27.97 4.14
C MET A 1 18.88 28.02 2.97
N GLU A 2 19.30 27.79 1.75
CA GLU A 2 18.40 27.74 0.56
C GLU A 2 17.35 26.61 0.66
N GLU A 3 17.75 25.43 1.10
CA GLU A 3 16.83 24.28 1.27
C GLU A 3 15.73 24.56 2.32
N LEU A 4 16.09 25.24 3.41
CA LEU A 4 15.12 25.60 4.46
C LEU A 4 14.14 26.66 3.95
N ASN A 5 14.60 27.65 3.22
CA ASN A 5 13.75 28.65 2.59
C ASN A 5 12.82 28.03 1.54
N SER A 6 13.30 27.08 0.76
CA SER A 6 12.49 26.34 -0.22
C SER A 6 11.40 25.51 0.45
N LEU A 7 11.72 24.87 1.60
CA LEU A 7 10.74 24.15 2.42
C LEU A 7 9.67 25.09 2.98
N MET A 8 10.06 26.22 3.54
CA MET A 8 9.13 27.22 4.10
C MET A 8 8.18 27.77 3.01
N THR A 9 8.72 28.07 1.84
CA THR A 9 7.93 28.52 0.69
C THR A 9 6.95 27.42 0.24
N GLY A 10 7.42 26.16 0.18
CA GLY A 10 6.59 25.00 -0.13
C GLY A 10 5.43 24.84 0.86
N PHE A 11 5.68 24.95 2.16
CA PHE A 11 4.63 24.92 3.17
C PHE A 11 3.61 26.06 2.99
N GLY A 12 4.06 27.27 2.65
CA GLY A 12 3.16 28.39 2.36
C GLY A 12 2.22 28.11 1.19
N HIS A 13 2.71 27.45 0.12
CA HIS A 13 1.88 27.03 -1.00
C HIS A 13 0.88 25.93 -0.62
N VAL A 14 1.32 24.91 0.12
CA VAL A 14 0.45 23.80 0.58
C VAL A 14 -0.68 24.30 1.48
N LEU A 15 -0.40 25.22 2.39
CA LEU A 15 -1.37 25.77 3.34
C LEU A 15 -2.31 26.83 2.77
N SER A 16 -2.24 27.11 1.45
CA SER A 16 -3.23 27.97 0.80
C SER A 16 -4.62 27.34 0.87
N TRP A 17 -5.70 28.16 1.04
CA TRP A 17 -7.07 27.67 1.15
C TRP A 17 -7.49 26.80 -0.03
N HIS A 18 -7.06 27.16 -1.23
CA HIS A 18 -7.31 26.39 -2.45
C HIS A 18 -6.70 24.99 -2.37
N ASN A 19 -5.42 24.88 -1.96
CA ASN A 19 -4.73 23.60 -1.88
C ASN A 19 -5.24 22.74 -0.71
N ILE A 20 -5.65 23.35 0.40
CA ILE A 20 -6.31 22.62 1.50
C ILE A 20 -7.63 21.99 1.02
N ALA A 21 -8.44 22.72 0.23
CA ALA A 21 -9.65 22.16 -0.36
C ALA A 21 -9.34 21.01 -1.32
N LEU A 22 -8.32 21.15 -2.17
CA LEU A 22 -7.86 20.09 -3.07
C LEU A 22 -7.34 18.87 -2.31
N MET A 23 -6.64 19.06 -1.20
CA MET A 23 -6.18 17.95 -0.33
C MET A 23 -7.38 17.16 0.21
N PHE A 24 -8.40 17.87 0.70
CA PHE A 24 -9.60 17.21 1.22
C PHE A 24 -10.35 16.43 0.13
N ILE A 25 -10.55 17.04 -1.04
CA ILE A 25 -11.17 16.39 -2.21
C ILE A 25 -10.32 15.19 -2.65
N GLY A 26 -9.00 15.35 -2.74
CA GLY A 26 -8.09 14.30 -3.14
C GLY A 26 -8.14 13.08 -2.21
N ILE A 27 -8.14 13.31 -0.89
CA ILE A 27 -8.26 12.23 0.09
C ILE A 27 -9.60 11.50 -0.07
N LEU A 28 -10.72 12.22 -0.21
CA LEU A 28 -12.03 11.61 -0.38
C LEU A 28 -12.11 10.76 -1.65
N LEU A 29 -11.67 11.31 -2.79
CA LEU A 29 -11.61 10.58 -4.05
C LEU A 29 -10.69 9.36 -3.94
N GLY A 30 -9.55 9.52 -3.29
CA GLY A 30 -8.62 8.43 -3.04
C GLY A 30 -9.24 7.31 -2.20
N ILE A 31 -9.92 7.65 -1.11
CA ILE A 31 -10.62 6.63 -0.28
C ILE A 31 -11.63 5.86 -1.13
N VAL A 32 -12.41 6.53 -1.96
CA VAL A 32 -13.37 5.86 -2.86
C VAL A 32 -12.66 4.90 -3.81
N VAL A 33 -11.56 5.33 -4.41
CA VAL A 33 -10.74 4.48 -5.29
C VAL A 33 -10.16 3.30 -4.53
N GLY A 34 -9.63 3.53 -3.33
CA GLY A 34 -8.98 2.49 -2.52
C GLY A 34 -9.94 1.45 -1.94
N VAL A 35 -11.21 1.82 -1.72
CA VAL A 35 -12.27 0.88 -1.31
C VAL A 35 -12.63 -0.09 -2.45
N LEU A 36 -12.37 0.29 -3.71
CA LEU A 36 -12.62 -0.60 -4.85
C LEU A 36 -11.44 -1.58 -5.00
N PRO A 37 -11.66 -2.87 -4.73
CA PRO A 37 -10.57 -3.86 -4.77
C PRO A 37 -9.90 -3.87 -6.13
N GLY A 38 -8.57 -3.84 -6.12
CA GLY A 38 -7.77 -3.93 -7.33
C GLY A 38 -7.52 -2.62 -8.07
N LEU A 39 -8.19 -1.51 -7.77
CA LEU A 39 -7.85 -0.22 -8.39
C LEU A 39 -6.54 0.34 -7.83
N GLY A 40 -6.39 0.37 -6.52
CA GLY A 40 -5.17 0.84 -5.86
C GLY A 40 -4.79 2.30 -6.11
N GLY A 41 -3.82 2.78 -5.33
CA GLY A 41 -3.34 4.15 -5.41
C GLY A 41 -2.75 4.54 -6.78
N PRO A 42 -1.82 3.76 -7.35
CA PRO A 42 -1.21 4.09 -8.64
C PRO A 42 -2.22 4.22 -9.78
N ASN A 43 -3.18 3.29 -9.86
CA ASN A 43 -4.21 3.31 -10.91
C ASN A 43 -5.21 4.45 -10.68
N GLY A 44 -5.56 4.74 -9.41
CA GLY A 44 -6.37 5.91 -9.08
C GLY A 44 -5.73 7.21 -9.54
N VAL A 45 -4.44 7.36 -9.29
CA VAL A 45 -3.66 8.52 -9.79
C VAL A 45 -3.67 8.56 -11.32
N ALA A 46 -3.44 7.43 -11.99
CA ALA A 46 -3.41 7.36 -13.46
C ALA A 46 -4.75 7.73 -14.08
N ILE A 47 -5.87 7.22 -13.51
CA ILE A 47 -7.23 7.52 -13.99
C ILE A 47 -7.58 9.00 -13.80
N LEU A 48 -7.15 9.60 -12.68
CA LEU A 48 -7.48 10.99 -12.36
C LEU A 48 -6.42 12.00 -12.84
N LEU A 49 -5.32 11.54 -13.43
CA LEU A 49 -4.27 12.39 -14.00
C LEU A 49 -4.83 13.42 -15.03
N PRO A 50 -5.72 13.05 -15.95
CA PRO A 50 -6.26 14.03 -16.92
C PRO A 50 -6.97 15.22 -16.28
N LEU A 51 -7.54 15.04 -15.08
CA LEU A 51 -8.19 16.12 -14.33
C LEU A 51 -7.21 17.24 -13.97
N THR A 52 -5.92 16.90 -13.84
CA THR A 52 -4.88 17.86 -13.41
C THR A 52 -4.25 18.64 -14.55
N PHE A 53 -4.54 18.35 -15.82
CA PHE A 53 -3.89 18.99 -16.96
C PHE A 53 -4.15 20.51 -17.05
N SER A 54 -5.27 20.97 -16.53
CA SER A 54 -5.63 22.40 -16.49
C SER A 54 -5.20 23.08 -15.18
N MET A 55 -4.57 22.37 -14.27
CA MET A 55 -4.22 22.87 -12.94
C MET A 55 -2.77 23.37 -12.87
N ASN A 56 -2.50 24.22 -11.88
CA ASN A 56 -1.12 24.58 -11.55
C ASN A 56 -0.34 23.32 -11.13
N PRO A 57 0.92 23.12 -11.58
CA PRO A 57 1.71 21.93 -11.28
C PRO A 57 1.78 21.57 -9.78
N THR A 58 1.95 22.57 -8.91
CA THR A 58 1.99 22.36 -7.46
C THR A 58 0.66 21.81 -6.94
N SER A 59 -0.45 22.39 -7.36
CA SER A 59 -1.80 21.94 -6.97
C SER A 59 -2.13 20.56 -7.54
N ALA A 60 -1.69 20.28 -8.76
CA ALA A 60 -1.82 18.95 -9.38
C ALA A 60 -1.09 17.87 -8.58
N ILE A 61 0.16 18.11 -8.20
CA ILE A 61 0.97 17.17 -7.39
C ILE A 61 0.31 16.96 -6.02
N ILE A 62 -0.18 18.03 -5.38
CA ILE A 62 -0.89 17.94 -4.09
C ILE A 62 -2.13 17.06 -4.24
N LEU A 63 -2.97 17.31 -5.23
CA LEU A 63 -4.19 16.54 -5.47
C LEU A 63 -3.89 15.07 -5.71
N LEU A 64 -2.97 14.74 -6.63
CA LEU A 64 -2.61 13.37 -6.97
C LEU A 64 -1.96 12.62 -5.79
N SER A 65 -1.11 13.30 -5.02
CA SER A 65 -0.53 12.73 -3.80
C SER A 65 -1.61 12.40 -2.77
N CYS A 66 -2.59 13.29 -2.59
CA CYS A 66 -3.70 13.06 -1.67
C CYS A 66 -4.62 11.93 -2.13
N ILE A 67 -4.84 11.80 -3.45
CA ILE A 67 -5.57 10.66 -4.02
C ILE A 67 -4.82 9.36 -3.71
N TYR A 68 -3.51 9.32 -3.91
CA TYR A 68 -2.69 8.16 -3.61
C TYR A 68 -2.78 7.76 -2.12
N TRP A 69 -2.57 8.70 -1.22
CA TRP A 69 -2.69 8.46 0.22
C TRP A 69 -4.10 8.05 0.63
N GLY A 70 -5.12 8.69 0.07
CA GLY A 70 -6.52 8.33 0.31
C GLY A 70 -6.82 6.89 -0.10
N ALA A 71 -6.26 6.44 -1.24
CA ALA A 71 -6.44 5.07 -1.71
C ALA A 71 -5.79 4.05 -0.77
N LEU A 72 -4.61 4.34 -0.23
CA LEU A 72 -3.98 3.49 0.79
C LEU A 72 -4.88 3.32 2.03
N PHE A 73 -5.50 4.40 2.50
CA PHE A 73 -6.46 4.32 3.62
C PHE A 73 -7.73 3.56 3.24
N GLY A 74 -8.25 3.77 2.02
CA GLY A 74 -9.40 3.03 1.49
C GLY A 74 -9.14 1.52 1.47
N GLY A 75 -7.98 1.09 0.98
CA GLY A 75 -7.55 -0.30 0.99
C GLY A 75 -7.41 -0.90 2.38
N ALA A 76 -6.94 -0.13 3.36
CA ALA A 76 -6.87 -0.57 4.76
C ALA A 76 -8.29 -0.76 5.36
N ILE A 77 -9.26 0.08 5.00
CA ILE A 77 -10.66 -0.06 5.46
C ILE A 77 -11.25 -1.40 4.99
N THR A 78 -11.12 -1.72 3.70
CA THR A 78 -11.65 -2.98 3.16
C THR A 78 -10.92 -4.19 3.70
N SER A 79 -9.60 -4.11 3.89
CA SER A 79 -8.80 -5.16 4.50
C SER A 79 -9.26 -5.49 5.93
N ILE A 80 -9.51 -4.47 6.74
CA ILE A 80 -9.92 -4.63 8.14
C ILE A 80 -11.37 -5.08 8.27
N LEU A 81 -12.28 -4.53 7.46
CA LEU A 81 -13.72 -4.79 7.63
C LEU A 81 -14.20 -6.02 6.87
N PHE A 82 -13.62 -6.30 5.72
CA PHE A 82 -14.14 -7.31 4.79
C PHE A 82 -13.13 -8.41 4.43
N ASN A 83 -11.92 -8.36 4.98
CA ASN A 83 -10.82 -9.27 4.60
C ASN A 83 -10.45 -9.21 3.10
N ILE A 84 -10.77 -8.12 2.44
CA ILE A 84 -10.48 -7.89 1.02
C ILE A 84 -9.41 -6.82 0.92
N PRO A 85 -8.14 -7.19 0.64
CA PRO A 85 -7.09 -6.19 0.49
C PRO A 85 -7.34 -5.35 -0.76
N GLY A 86 -7.38 -4.03 -0.60
CA GLY A 86 -7.50 -3.10 -1.73
C GLY A 86 -6.22 -3.05 -2.56
N GLU A 87 -5.07 -3.31 -1.94
CA GLU A 87 -3.74 -3.29 -2.54
C GLU A 87 -2.84 -4.38 -1.95
N ALA A 88 -1.73 -4.70 -2.63
CA ALA A 88 -0.83 -5.78 -2.22
C ALA A 88 -0.27 -5.62 -0.80
N TRP A 89 0.10 -4.40 -0.42
CA TRP A 89 0.62 -4.13 0.93
C TRP A 89 -0.46 -4.12 2.01
N SER A 90 -1.73 -3.91 1.67
CA SER A 90 -2.84 -3.99 2.61
C SER A 90 -3.22 -5.42 3.01
N VAL A 91 -2.63 -6.43 2.35
CA VAL A 91 -2.75 -7.84 2.74
C VAL A 91 -2.27 -8.07 4.18
N ALA A 92 -1.16 -7.45 4.58
CA ALA A 92 -0.67 -7.57 5.95
C ALA A 92 -1.71 -7.09 6.99
N THR A 93 -2.51 -6.10 6.65
CA THR A 93 -3.55 -5.54 7.53
C THR A 93 -4.72 -6.51 7.72
N THR A 94 -4.94 -7.47 6.81
CA THR A 94 -6.02 -8.46 6.95
C THR A 94 -5.71 -9.46 8.06
N PHE A 95 -4.45 -9.81 8.30
CA PHE A 95 -4.07 -10.84 9.26
C PHE A 95 -4.44 -10.50 10.71
N ASP A 96 -4.30 -9.24 11.10
CA ASP A 96 -4.59 -8.79 12.46
C ASP A 96 -5.86 -7.92 12.52
N GLY A 97 -6.08 -7.08 11.51
CA GLY A 97 -7.18 -6.14 11.47
C GLY A 97 -8.54 -6.81 11.35
N TYR A 98 -8.69 -7.79 10.47
CA TYR A 98 -9.94 -8.49 10.26
C TYR A 98 -10.37 -9.34 11.47
N PRO A 99 -9.52 -10.16 12.12
CA PRO A 99 -9.87 -10.84 13.36
C PRO A 99 -10.30 -9.89 14.49
N LEU A 100 -9.67 -8.72 14.62
CA LEU A 100 -10.09 -7.69 15.56
C LEU A 100 -11.47 -7.12 15.21
N ALA A 101 -11.76 -6.92 13.94
CA ALA A 101 -13.07 -6.46 13.47
C ALA A 101 -14.16 -7.50 13.77
N GLN A 102 -13.88 -8.79 13.58
CA GLN A 102 -14.80 -9.89 13.94
C GLN A 102 -15.09 -9.93 15.44
N GLN A 103 -14.12 -9.55 16.29
CA GLN A 103 -14.31 -9.42 17.74
C GLN A 103 -15.15 -8.18 18.13
N GLY A 104 -15.59 -7.36 17.16
CA GLY A 104 -16.32 -6.12 17.40
C GLY A 104 -15.43 -4.92 17.74
N LYS A 105 -14.10 -5.04 17.54
CA LYS A 105 -13.10 -4.00 17.80
C LYS A 105 -12.63 -3.29 16.51
N ALA A 106 -13.48 -3.26 15.47
CA ALA A 106 -13.14 -2.65 14.18
C ALA A 106 -12.70 -1.19 14.29
N GLY A 107 -13.35 -0.39 15.14
CA GLY A 107 -12.96 1.01 15.38
C GLY A 107 -11.55 1.13 15.97
N GLN A 108 -11.14 0.21 16.85
CA GLN A 108 -9.80 0.18 17.41
C GLN A 108 -8.77 -0.19 16.33
N ALA A 109 -9.05 -1.21 15.51
CA ALA A 109 -8.17 -1.64 14.42
C ALA A 109 -7.96 -0.51 13.40
N LEU A 110 -9.05 0.14 12.95
CA LEU A 110 -8.98 1.28 12.01
C LEU A 110 -8.19 2.45 12.61
N THR A 111 -8.46 2.81 13.86
CA THR A 111 -7.75 3.92 14.53
C THR A 111 -6.26 3.63 14.65
N SER A 112 -5.89 2.39 15.02
CA SER A 112 -4.49 1.99 15.12
C SER A 112 -3.78 2.04 13.77
N ALA A 113 -4.42 1.51 12.71
CA ALA A 113 -3.87 1.52 11.37
C ALA A 113 -3.66 2.95 10.84
N PHE A 114 -4.66 3.82 10.98
CA PHE A 114 -4.55 5.20 10.51
C PHE A 114 -3.54 6.03 11.30
N THR A 115 -3.49 5.85 12.62
CA THR A 115 -2.52 6.57 13.46
C THR A 115 -1.11 6.09 13.19
N GLY A 116 -0.90 4.78 13.07
CA GLY A 116 0.39 4.20 12.71
C GLY A 116 0.88 4.70 11.34
N SER A 117 0.00 4.71 10.35
CA SER A 117 0.31 5.24 9.02
C SER A 117 0.62 6.75 9.04
N CYS A 118 -0.08 7.55 9.84
CA CYS A 118 0.20 8.97 9.98
C CYS A 118 1.59 9.24 10.58
N ILE A 119 1.93 8.54 11.67
CA ILE A 119 3.25 8.64 12.31
C ILE A 119 4.34 8.16 11.34
N GLY A 120 4.11 7.02 10.65
CA GLY A 120 5.02 6.48 9.66
C GLY A 120 5.25 7.44 8.49
N ALA A 121 4.19 8.07 8.00
CA ALA A 121 4.28 9.06 6.93
C ALA A 121 5.08 10.29 7.31
N LEU A 122 4.83 10.86 8.51
CA LEU A 122 5.60 12.01 9.01
C LEU A 122 7.09 11.70 9.13
N PHE A 123 7.41 10.54 9.71
CA PHE A 123 8.80 10.11 9.80
C PHE A 123 9.40 9.83 8.42
N GLY A 124 8.65 9.17 7.52
CA GLY A 124 9.07 8.90 6.16
C GLY A 124 9.39 10.16 5.37
N VAL A 125 8.59 11.21 5.49
CA VAL A 125 8.86 12.52 4.86
C VAL A 125 10.17 13.11 5.37
N ILE A 126 10.42 13.06 6.67
CA ILE A 126 11.70 13.55 7.24
C ILE A 126 12.87 12.76 6.66
N VAL A 127 12.78 11.42 6.71
CA VAL A 127 13.84 10.55 6.19
C VAL A 127 14.08 10.78 4.70
N ILE A 128 13.02 10.85 3.88
CA ILE A 128 13.15 11.09 2.44
C ILE A 128 13.81 12.44 2.19
N THR A 129 13.41 13.50 2.87
CA THR A 129 13.96 14.84 2.66
C THR A 129 15.47 14.89 2.86
N PHE A 130 15.99 14.22 3.88
CA PHE A 130 17.43 14.24 4.18
C PHE A 130 18.21 13.12 3.51
N LEU A 131 17.62 11.94 3.34
CA LEU A 131 18.32 10.74 2.88
C LEU A 131 18.24 10.54 1.36
N ALA A 132 17.15 11.00 0.72
CA ALA A 132 16.96 10.77 -0.73
C ALA A 132 18.12 11.29 -1.60
N PRO A 133 18.71 12.48 -1.37
CA PRO A 133 19.84 12.95 -2.18
C PRO A 133 21.07 12.04 -2.08
N VAL A 134 21.31 11.47 -0.89
CA VAL A 134 22.44 10.57 -0.65
C VAL A 134 22.20 9.22 -1.32
N VAL A 135 21.00 8.65 -1.11
CA VAL A 135 20.61 7.36 -1.69
C VAL A 135 20.56 7.45 -3.22
N ALA A 136 20.07 8.55 -3.79
CA ALA A 136 20.03 8.74 -5.24
C ALA A 136 21.41 8.70 -5.85
N LYS A 137 22.40 9.37 -5.26
CA LYS A 137 23.81 9.33 -5.73
C LYS A 137 24.38 7.91 -5.70
N PHE A 138 24.00 7.11 -4.72
CA PHE A 138 24.44 5.72 -4.62
C PHE A 138 23.69 4.83 -5.62
N ALA A 139 22.37 4.97 -5.70
CA ALA A 139 21.53 4.17 -6.59
C ALA A 139 21.84 4.36 -8.08
N LEU A 140 22.23 5.57 -8.46
CA LEU A 140 22.65 5.86 -9.85
C LEU A 140 23.95 5.15 -10.28
N ARG A 141 24.68 4.56 -9.33
CA ARG A 141 25.87 3.73 -9.63
C ARG A 141 25.53 2.26 -9.88
N PHE A 142 24.28 1.86 -9.61
CA PHE A 142 23.84 0.48 -9.81
C PHE A 142 23.62 0.22 -11.29
N GLY A 143 24.27 -0.82 -11.78
CA GLY A 143 24.01 -1.38 -13.10
C GLY A 143 23.11 -2.62 -13.02
N PRO A 144 22.83 -3.27 -14.16
CA PRO A 144 22.00 -4.48 -14.21
C PRO A 144 22.46 -5.62 -13.29
N PRO A 145 23.78 -5.87 -13.09
CA PRO A 145 24.27 -6.92 -12.19
C PRO A 145 23.92 -6.64 -10.72
N GLU A 146 24.02 -5.39 -10.29
CA GLU A 146 23.71 -4.99 -8.91
C GLU A 146 22.21 -5.11 -8.62
N PHE A 147 21.35 -4.72 -9.57
CA PHE A 147 19.91 -4.92 -9.48
C PHE A 147 19.56 -6.41 -9.38
N PHE A 148 20.20 -7.25 -10.20
CA PHE A 148 19.99 -8.69 -10.10
C PHE A 148 20.35 -9.22 -8.70
N ALA A 149 21.50 -8.80 -8.17
CA ALA A 149 21.93 -9.24 -6.83
C ALA A 149 20.96 -8.82 -5.72
N VAL A 150 20.44 -7.58 -5.78
CA VAL A 150 19.43 -7.06 -4.83
C VAL A 150 18.12 -7.85 -4.92
N TYR A 151 17.62 -8.08 -6.13
CA TYR A 151 16.40 -8.90 -6.31
C TYR A 151 16.61 -10.32 -5.83
N PHE A 152 17.73 -10.94 -6.17
CA PHE A 152 18.05 -12.30 -5.73
C PHE A 152 18.10 -12.40 -4.19
N LEU A 153 18.75 -11.44 -3.52
CA LEU A 153 18.80 -11.36 -2.06
C LEU A 153 17.39 -11.21 -1.48
N THR A 154 16.55 -10.36 -2.08
CA THR A 154 15.16 -10.15 -1.66
C THR A 154 14.36 -11.47 -1.72
N PHE A 155 14.45 -12.20 -2.82
CA PHE A 155 13.75 -13.48 -2.98
C PHE A 155 14.27 -14.55 -2.00
N CYS A 156 15.58 -14.63 -1.78
CA CYS A 156 16.15 -15.51 -0.79
C CYS A 156 15.64 -15.17 0.63
N SER A 157 15.49 -13.88 0.94
CA SER A 157 14.94 -13.42 2.22
C SER A 157 13.49 -13.86 2.39
N PHE A 158 12.64 -13.72 1.38
CA PHE A 158 11.26 -14.22 1.42
C PHE A 158 11.18 -15.72 1.66
N ILE A 159 12.03 -16.50 1.00
CA ILE A 159 12.12 -17.97 1.24
C ILE A 159 12.54 -18.24 2.69
N GLY A 160 13.48 -17.44 3.22
CA GLY A 160 13.97 -17.58 4.60
C GLY A 160 12.90 -17.30 5.64
N MET A 161 12.12 -16.24 5.46
CA MET A 161 11.11 -15.74 6.41
C MET A 161 9.80 -16.55 6.39
N GLY A 162 9.49 -17.23 5.30
CA GLY A 162 8.22 -17.96 5.16
C GLY A 162 8.07 -19.08 6.17
N LYS A 163 6.91 -19.19 6.81
CA LYS A 163 6.55 -20.27 7.76
C LYS A 163 6.17 -21.57 7.06
N GLU A 164 5.75 -21.47 5.80
CA GLU A 164 5.37 -22.60 4.96
C GLU A 164 6.59 -23.44 4.54
N PRO A 165 6.39 -24.70 4.11
CA PRO A 165 7.46 -25.53 3.55
C PRO A 165 8.19 -24.79 2.41
N LYS A 166 9.52 -24.75 2.48
CA LYS A 166 10.35 -23.98 1.52
C LYS A 166 10.07 -24.32 0.07
N ALA A 167 9.76 -25.59 -0.22
CA ALA A 167 9.39 -26.05 -1.57
C ALA A 167 8.12 -25.35 -2.09
N LYS A 168 7.08 -25.17 -1.25
CA LYS A 168 5.86 -24.47 -1.65
C LYS A 168 6.14 -23.02 -1.98
N ILE A 169 6.96 -22.33 -1.16
CA ILE A 169 7.33 -20.94 -1.38
C ILE A 169 8.08 -20.79 -2.72
N ILE A 170 9.06 -21.67 -2.97
CA ILE A 170 9.83 -21.66 -4.22
C ILE A 170 8.92 -21.91 -5.43
N ILE A 171 8.01 -22.88 -5.34
CA ILE A 171 7.06 -23.17 -6.42
C ILE A 171 6.16 -21.96 -6.69
N SER A 172 5.61 -21.33 -5.65
CA SER A 172 4.79 -20.10 -5.78
C SER A 172 5.56 -18.97 -6.44
N MET A 173 6.82 -18.78 -6.06
CA MET A 173 7.68 -17.77 -6.67
C MET A 173 7.96 -18.07 -8.13
N CYS A 174 8.26 -19.34 -8.47
CA CYS A 174 8.46 -19.75 -9.87
C CYS A 174 7.21 -19.50 -10.73
N VAL A 175 6.02 -19.83 -10.21
CA VAL A 175 4.76 -19.53 -10.88
C VAL A 175 4.59 -18.02 -11.08
N GLY A 176 4.87 -17.21 -10.06
CA GLY A 176 4.84 -15.74 -10.17
C GLY A 176 5.81 -15.22 -11.23
N PHE A 177 7.03 -15.74 -11.28
CA PHE A 177 8.01 -15.38 -12.32
C PHE A 177 7.56 -15.79 -13.73
N MET A 178 6.96 -16.97 -13.87
CA MET A 178 6.42 -17.41 -15.18
C MET A 178 5.34 -16.46 -15.67
N LEU A 179 4.43 -16.05 -14.80
CA LEU A 179 3.37 -15.07 -15.14
C LEU A 179 3.97 -13.69 -15.45
N ALA A 180 4.93 -13.23 -14.67
CA ALA A 180 5.60 -11.95 -14.89
C ALA A 180 6.49 -11.93 -16.14
N ALA A 181 6.93 -13.07 -16.62
CA ALA A 181 7.76 -13.18 -17.83
C ALA A 181 6.96 -13.00 -19.13
N VAL A 182 5.63 -13.07 -19.08
CA VAL A 182 4.77 -12.86 -20.26
C VAL A 182 4.68 -11.38 -20.58
N GLY A 183 4.82 -11.01 -21.85
CA GLY A 183 4.69 -9.64 -22.31
C GLY A 183 5.94 -9.10 -23.01
N MET A 184 5.99 -7.80 -23.20
CA MET A 184 7.11 -7.11 -23.80
C MET A 184 8.16 -6.74 -22.73
N ASP A 185 9.40 -7.11 -22.97
CA ASP A 185 10.51 -6.68 -22.12
C ASP A 185 10.71 -5.17 -22.21
N THR A 186 10.64 -4.50 -21.07
CA THR A 186 10.77 -3.04 -20.99
C THR A 186 12.15 -2.51 -21.33
N VAL A 187 13.19 -3.36 -21.29
CA VAL A 187 14.58 -2.97 -21.56
C VAL A 187 14.95 -3.23 -23.02
N SER A 188 14.66 -4.43 -23.52
CA SER A 188 15.06 -4.85 -24.88
C SER A 188 13.95 -4.69 -25.92
N GLY A 189 12.69 -4.48 -25.51
CA GLY A 189 11.54 -4.44 -26.38
C GLY A 189 11.14 -5.82 -26.98
N GLN A 190 11.82 -6.89 -26.59
CA GLN A 190 11.53 -8.22 -27.10
C GLN A 190 10.23 -8.78 -26.53
N LEU A 191 9.48 -9.45 -27.38
CA LEU A 191 8.25 -10.12 -27.00
C LEU A 191 8.56 -11.48 -26.38
N ARG A 192 7.96 -11.77 -25.21
CA ARG A 192 8.13 -13.03 -24.50
C ARG A 192 6.77 -13.69 -24.31
N MET A 193 6.61 -14.89 -24.79
CA MET A 193 5.42 -15.74 -24.61
C MET A 193 4.09 -15.04 -24.95
N THR A 194 4.12 -14.13 -25.93
CA THR A 194 2.92 -13.38 -26.35
C THR A 194 2.08 -14.12 -27.39
N TYR A 195 2.65 -15.11 -28.08
CA TYR A 195 1.97 -15.96 -29.09
C TYR A 195 1.15 -15.14 -30.09
N ASP A 196 1.63 -13.97 -30.47
CA ASP A 196 0.97 -13.00 -31.39
C ASP A 196 -0.41 -12.54 -30.92
N ILE A 197 -0.72 -12.68 -29.61
CA ILE A 197 -1.95 -12.18 -29.02
C ILE A 197 -1.71 -10.74 -28.52
N PRO A 198 -2.40 -9.72 -29.08
CA PRO A 198 -2.17 -8.30 -28.72
C PRO A 198 -2.38 -8.00 -27.24
N ASP A 199 -3.32 -8.67 -26.60
CA ASP A 199 -3.63 -8.46 -25.17
C ASP A 199 -2.48 -8.92 -24.26
N LEU A 200 -1.66 -9.89 -24.70
CA LEU A 200 -0.50 -10.37 -23.96
C LEU A 200 0.74 -9.49 -24.10
N LEU A 201 0.72 -8.47 -24.97
CA LEU A 201 1.84 -7.53 -25.12
C LEU A 201 2.15 -6.77 -23.81
N ARG A 202 1.12 -6.47 -23.02
CA ARG A 202 1.25 -5.82 -21.72
C ARG A 202 1.58 -6.78 -20.57
N GLY A 203 1.62 -8.09 -20.85
CA GLY A 203 1.72 -9.12 -19.83
C GLY A 203 0.44 -9.27 -18.99
N PHE A 204 0.52 -10.04 -17.93
CA PHE A 204 -0.57 -10.13 -16.95
C PHE A 204 -0.52 -8.96 -16.01
N ASP A 205 -1.59 -8.18 -15.94
CA ASP A 205 -1.72 -7.08 -15.00
C ASP A 205 -1.74 -7.66 -13.58
N PHE A 206 -0.89 -7.07 -12.71
CA PHE A 206 -0.83 -7.41 -11.29
C PHE A 206 -2.21 -7.35 -10.62
N LEU A 207 -3.05 -6.40 -11.01
CA LEU A 207 -4.41 -6.25 -10.50
C LEU A 207 -5.28 -7.49 -10.76
N VAL A 208 -5.20 -8.07 -11.94
CA VAL A 208 -5.97 -9.27 -12.29
C VAL A 208 -5.56 -10.44 -11.39
N ALA A 209 -4.25 -10.59 -11.15
CA ALA A 209 -3.74 -11.61 -10.25
C ALA A 209 -4.22 -11.41 -8.81
N VAL A 210 -4.16 -10.17 -8.29
CA VAL A 210 -4.61 -9.85 -6.93
C VAL A 210 -6.10 -10.04 -6.76
N ILE A 211 -6.92 -9.55 -7.69
CA ILE A 211 -8.38 -9.75 -7.63
C ILE A 211 -8.72 -11.24 -7.68
N GLY A 212 -8.06 -12.01 -8.56
CA GLY A 212 -8.26 -13.45 -8.66
C GLY A 212 -7.86 -14.20 -7.39
N LEU A 213 -6.66 -13.94 -6.86
CA LEU A 213 -6.12 -14.68 -5.72
C LEU A 213 -6.78 -14.30 -4.39
N PHE A 214 -7.13 -13.04 -4.18
CA PHE A 214 -7.71 -12.59 -2.92
C PHE A 214 -9.22 -12.38 -3.02
N GLY A 215 -9.70 -11.60 -3.99
CA GLY A 215 -11.12 -11.27 -4.10
C GLY A 215 -11.98 -12.47 -4.46
N VAL A 216 -11.63 -13.18 -5.52
CA VAL A 216 -12.42 -14.36 -5.96
C VAL A 216 -12.30 -15.50 -4.96
N SER A 217 -11.12 -15.73 -4.39
CA SER A 217 -10.94 -16.76 -3.36
C SER A 217 -11.79 -16.52 -2.14
N GLU A 218 -11.87 -15.28 -1.63
CA GLU A 218 -12.68 -14.92 -0.49
C GLU A 218 -14.18 -15.09 -0.77
N ILE A 219 -14.62 -14.73 -1.98
CA ILE A 219 -16.01 -14.96 -2.41
C ILE A 219 -16.32 -16.45 -2.39
N LEU A 220 -15.45 -17.30 -2.95
CA LEU A 220 -15.66 -18.75 -2.99
C LEU A 220 -15.70 -19.36 -1.59
N ILE A 221 -14.81 -18.95 -0.69
CA ILE A 221 -14.80 -19.39 0.71
C ILE A 221 -16.09 -18.95 1.43
N THR A 222 -16.51 -17.70 1.24
CA THR A 222 -17.75 -17.18 1.83
C THR A 222 -18.99 -17.91 1.31
N MET A 223 -18.98 -18.30 0.03
CA MET A 223 -20.07 -19.11 -0.55
C MET A 223 -20.12 -20.53 0.03
N GLU A 224 -18.96 -21.13 0.32
CA GLU A 224 -18.85 -22.46 0.93
C GLU A 224 -19.30 -22.44 2.41
N GLU A 225 -18.86 -21.42 3.17
CA GLU A 225 -19.20 -21.27 4.59
C GLU A 225 -20.66 -20.78 4.84
N GLY A 226 -21.34 -20.30 3.79
CA GLY A 226 -22.63 -19.66 3.83
C GLY A 226 -22.56 -18.20 4.24
N LEU A 227 -23.51 -17.39 3.73
CA LEU A 227 -23.59 -15.92 3.92
C LEU A 227 -23.91 -15.51 5.38
N ALA A 228 -23.26 -16.09 6.36
CA ALA A 228 -23.32 -15.64 7.72
C ALA A 228 -22.41 -14.40 7.91
N PHE A 229 -22.77 -13.28 7.25
CA PHE A 229 -22.13 -11.99 7.50
C PHE A 229 -22.39 -11.59 8.97
N LYS A 230 -21.54 -12.04 9.86
CA LYS A 230 -21.52 -11.63 11.28
C LYS A 230 -20.83 -10.28 11.47
N GLY A 231 -20.96 -9.38 10.51
CA GLY A 231 -20.44 -8.02 10.63
C GLY A 231 -21.14 -7.28 11.76
N LYS A 232 -20.52 -7.22 12.92
CA LYS A 232 -20.93 -6.28 13.96
C LYS A 232 -20.67 -4.88 13.43
N LYS A 233 -21.66 -3.98 13.60
CA LYS A 233 -21.53 -2.57 13.20
C LYS A 233 -20.22 -2.01 13.75
N ALA A 234 -19.36 -1.53 12.87
CA ALA A 234 -18.16 -0.81 13.25
C ALA A 234 -18.58 0.57 13.78
N ALA A 235 -18.72 0.70 15.08
CA ALA A 235 -18.95 2.01 15.71
C ALA A 235 -17.59 2.64 15.97
N ILE A 236 -17.26 3.72 15.27
CA ILE A 236 -16.12 4.59 15.60
C ILE A 236 -16.66 5.62 16.59
N ASP A 237 -16.36 5.42 17.87
CA ASP A 237 -16.62 6.40 18.91
C ASP A 237 -15.34 7.19 19.20
N LEU A 238 -15.44 8.51 19.36
CA LEU A 238 -14.32 9.37 19.72
C LEU A 238 -13.61 8.86 20.98
N LYS A 239 -14.32 8.24 21.92
CA LYS A 239 -13.72 7.60 23.10
C LYS A 239 -12.76 6.47 22.74
N ILE A 240 -13.06 5.69 21.70
CA ILE A 240 -12.19 4.62 21.21
C ILE A 240 -10.93 5.23 20.62
N VAL A 241 -11.06 6.31 19.85
CA VAL A 241 -9.92 7.01 19.25
C VAL A 241 -8.96 7.52 20.34
N PHE A 242 -9.47 8.27 21.32
CA PHE A 242 -8.64 8.80 22.42
C PHE A 242 -8.02 7.69 23.27
N LYS A 243 -8.76 6.60 23.53
CA LYS A 243 -8.23 5.45 24.27
C LYS A 243 -7.10 4.77 23.51
N THR A 244 -7.26 4.59 22.21
CA THR A 244 -6.22 3.99 21.34
C THR A 244 -4.99 4.91 21.29
N TRP A 245 -5.17 6.20 21.14
CA TRP A 245 -4.07 7.16 21.18
C TRP A 245 -3.31 7.17 22.52
N ALA A 246 -4.02 7.08 23.64
CA ALA A 246 -3.41 6.99 24.96
C ALA A 246 -2.55 5.72 25.14
N GLN A 247 -2.85 4.65 24.39
CA GLN A 247 -2.09 3.41 24.41
C GLN A 247 -0.90 3.40 23.42
N MET A 248 -0.91 4.25 22.40
CA MET A 248 0.14 4.33 21.37
C MET A 248 1.57 4.50 21.92
N PRO A 249 1.84 5.35 22.93
CA PRO A 249 3.19 5.47 23.48
C PRO A 249 3.73 4.15 24.06
N ARG A 250 2.86 3.25 24.49
CA ARG A 250 3.25 1.94 25.01
C ARG A 250 3.79 1.02 23.91
N TYR A 251 3.36 1.26 22.66
CA TYR A 251 3.76 0.48 21.49
C TYR A 251 4.82 1.17 20.63
N TRP A 252 5.57 2.15 21.21
CA TRP A 252 6.58 2.91 20.47
C TRP A 252 7.65 2.02 19.82
N MET A 253 8.01 0.91 20.49
CA MET A 253 8.94 -0.09 19.95
C MET A 253 8.36 -0.77 18.70
N THR A 254 7.08 -1.11 18.71
CA THR A 254 6.37 -1.71 17.56
C THR A 254 6.24 -0.71 16.41
N LEU A 255 6.01 0.57 16.73
CA LEU A 255 5.99 1.64 15.73
C LEU A 255 7.37 1.85 15.10
N LEU A 256 8.46 1.84 15.89
CA LEU A 256 9.83 1.88 15.37
C LEU A 256 10.19 0.65 14.54
N LEU A 257 9.82 -0.54 14.99
CA LEU A 257 10.03 -1.76 14.23
C LEU A 257 9.21 -1.78 12.94
N SER A 258 8.00 -1.27 12.96
CA SER A 258 7.17 -1.08 11.75
C SER A 258 7.78 -0.10 10.75
N LEU A 259 8.48 0.92 11.23
CA LEU A 259 9.23 1.86 10.38
C LEU A 259 10.47 1.25 9.75
N ILE A 260 11.14 0.34 10.46
CA ILE A 260 12.39 -0.31 10.01
C ILE A 260 12.08 -1.62 9.29
N HIS A 261 11.06 -2.36 9.72
CA HIS A 261 10.63 -3.65 9.18
C HIS A 261 9.16 -3.56 8.77
N ILE A 262 8.89 -3.09 7.58
CA ILE A 262 7.55 -2.99 6.97
C ILE A 262 6.81 -4.35 6.90
N SER A 263 7.40 -5.44 7.39
CA SER A 263 6.96 -6.80 7.10
C SER A 263 6.73 -7.75 8.27
N GLU A 264 6.67 -7.33 9.54
CA GLU A 264 6.34 -8.28 10.62
C GLU A 264 5.08 -7.89 11.42
N PRO A 265 3.87 -8.31 11.00
CA PRO A 265 2.66 -8.20 11.80
C PRO A 265 2.57 -9.25 12.95
N THR A 266 3.51 -10.19 13.04
CA THR A 266 3.38 -11.40 13.86
C THR A 266 3.60 -11.22 15.36
N ARG A 267 3.99 -10.06 15.87
CA ARG A 267 4.14 -9.80 17.32
C ARG A 267 3.01 -9.01 17.97
N GLN A 268 2.01 -8.56 17.22
CA GLN A 268 0.85 -7.86 17.80
C GLN A 268 -0.24 -8.79 18.34
N ALA A 269 -0.20 -10.06 18.00
CA ALA A 269 -1.22 -11.04 18.43
C ALA A 269 -0.95 -11.64 19.83
N GLU A 270 0.19 -11.34 20.46
CA GLU A 270 0.54 -11.90 21.78
C GLU A 270 0.37 -10.90 22.95
N ILE A 271 -0.34 -9.76 22.75
CA ILE A 271 -0.62 -8.81 23.84
C ILE A 271 -2.12 -8.65 24.05
#